data_2faeee6ea50af766acfd6d3f494074f8
#
_entry.id   2faeee6ea50af766acfd6d3f494074f8
#
_cell.length_a   1.000
_cell.length_b   1.000
_cell.length_c   1.000
_cell.angle_alpha   90.00
_cell.angle_beta   90.00
_cell.angle_gamma   90.00
#
_symmetry.space_group_name_H-M   'P 1'
#
loop_
_entity.id
_entity.type
_entity.pdbx_description
1 polymer ?
#
loop_
_entity_poly.entity_id
_entity_poly.type
_entity_poly.pdbx_seq_one_letter_code
_entity_poly.pdbx_strand_id
1 'polypeptide(L)'
;MTESLVNRCRSLPAGSTLCILGAGFSGRRLATLAEALNIRVLTTSRNPDPESRDLRFDTAQNLIPTDAELDGVTHLLSTIPPGRDQNDPVLRTLGPQLRQLPLRWAGYLSTTGVYGDTEGAWVSEADPPQPGQDRSRRRLVCEQEWLNSGLPVQILRLPGIYGPGRSPLAAVKAGTLKPVHKQHQVFCRVHVDDIAAACLHLMHCSAAGQHPPVVNLCDHEPAPSHVMQRHAADLLDCDLPETRNYTEAEADMSAMARSFWAENRRVSNDLLCKTLGYTMVHPNFRSGLAHCLEAERLMGNPTQSASG
;
A
#
# COMPACT_ATOMS: atom_id res chain seq x y z
N MET A 1 4.72 -2.39 -16.86
CA MET A 1 5.30 -3.12 -15.71
C MET A 1 6.65 -3.63 -16.15
N THR A 2 7.67 -3.52 -15.33
CA THR A 2 8.99 -4.02 -15.70
C THR A 2 8.97 -5.55 -15.67
N GLU A 3 9.49 -6.19 -16.71
CA GLU A 3 9.68 -7.65 -16.81
C GLU A 3 10.38 -8.20 -15.56
N SER A 4 11.26 -7.42 -14.99
CA SER A 4 12.00 -7.74 -13.77
C SER A 4 11.10 -7.99 -12.54
N LEU A 5 9.96 -7.30 -12.38
CA LEU A 5 9.04 -7.53 -11.26
C LEU A 5 8.28 -8.85 -11.43
N VAL A 6 7.80 -9.12 -12.65
CA VAL A 6 7.08 -10.37 -12.97
C VAL A 6 7.98 -11.59 -12.70
N ASN A 7 9.26 -11.52 -13.15
CA ASN A 7 10.24 -12.61 -12.97
C ASN A 7 10.62 -12.88 -11.51
N ARG A 8 10.34 -11.93 -10.59
CA ARG A 8 10.57 -12.10 -9.14
C ARG A 8 9.41 -12.74 -8.40
N CYS A 9 8.23 -12.80 -9.04
CA CYS A 9 7.01 -13.30 -8.43
C CYS A 9 6.60 -14.65 -9.03
N ARG A 10 5.90 -15.46 -8.23
CA ARG A 10 5.34 -16.74 -8.70
C ARG A 10 3.84 -16.59 -8.87
N SER A 11 3.30 -17.24 -9.90
CA SER A 11 1.86 -17.35 -10.08
C SER A 11 1.22 -18.17 -8.94
N LEU A 12 -0.03 -17.89 -8.63
CA LEU A 12 -0.81 -18.72 -7.72
C LEU A 12 -1.15 -20.08 -8.39
N PRO A 13 -1.50 -21.11 -7.59
CA PRO A 13 -1.92 -22.40 -8.13
C PRO A 13 -3.06 -22.26 -9.17
N ALA A 14 -3.09 -23.15 -10.15
CA ALA A 14 -4.13 -23.17 -11.17
C ALA A 14 -5.54 -23.19 -10.53
N GLY A 15 -6.47 -22.46 -11.11
CA GLY A 15 -7.82 -22.28 -10.57
C GLY A 15 -7.94 -21.25 -9.45
N SER A 16 -6.85 -20.55 -9.09
CA SER A 16 -6.94 -19.41 -8.16
C SER A 16 -7.57 -18.20 -8.83
N THR A 17 -8.47 -17.53 -8.10
CA THR A 17 -9.06 -16.23 -8.47
C THR A 17 -8.77 -15.24 -7.36
N LEU A 18 -8.16 -14.12 -7.71
CA LEU A 18 -7.88 -12.99 -6.80
C LEU A 18 -8.94 -11.92 -6.98
N CYS A 19 -9.66 -11.60 -5.92
CA CYS A 19 -10.56 -10.44 -5.88
C CYS A 19 -9.91 -9.29 -5.11
N ILE A 20 -9.87 -8.10 -5.72
CA ILE A 20 -9.33 -6.87 -5.12
C ILE A 20 -10.46 -5.89 -4.92
N LEU A 21 -10.88 -5.73 -3.66
CA LEU A 21 -11.89 -4.77 -3.27
C LEU A 21 -11.26 -3.39 -3.10
N GLY A 22 -11.62 -2.49 -4.02
CA GLY A 22 -11.05 -1.14 -4.12
C GLY A 22 -9.79 -1.07 -4.99
N ALA A 23 -9.98 -1.03 -6.32
CA ALA A 23 -8.90 -0.93 -7.28
C ALA A 23 -8.31 0.50 -7.36
N GLY A 24 -7.80 1.01 -6.24
CA GLY A 24 -7.01 2.23 -6.14
C GLY A 24 -5.53 1.98 -6.51
N PHE A 25 -4.63 2.88 -6.11
CA PHE A 25 -3.22 2.86 -6.48
C PHE A 25 -2.52 1.51 -6.21
N SER A 26 -2.63 0.98 -4.99
CA SER A 26 -2.02 -0.32 -4.64
C SER A 26 -2.78 -1.50 -5.22
N GLY A 27 -4.13 -1.44 -5.24
CA GLY A 27 -4.96 -2.51 -5.79
C GLY A 27 -4.74 -2.69 -7.29
N ARG A 28 -4.68 -1.61 -8.06
CA ARG A 28 -4.35 -1.65 -9.50
C ARG A 28 -2.97 -2.26 -9.76
N ARG A 29 -1.97 -1.90 -8.95
CA ARG A 29 -0.63 -2.45 -9.11
C ARG A 29 -0.59 -3.96 -8.91
N LEU A 30 -1.28 -4.46 -7.86
CA LEU A 30 -1.41 -5.90 -7.66
C LEU A 30 -2.21 -6.56 -8.78
N ALA A 31 -3.31 -5.97 -9.23
CA ALA A 31 -4.10 -6.50 -10.34
C ALA A 31 -3.24 -6.71 -11.59
N THR A 32 -2.53 -5.66 -12.01
CA THR A 32 -1.64 -5.71 -13.18
C THR A 32 -0.54 -6.76 -13.03
N LEU A 33 0.05 -6.92 -11.83
CA LEU A 33 1.07 -7.93 -11.59
C LEU A 33 0.49 -9.34 -11.64
N ALA A 34 -0.67 -9.56 -11.04
CA ALA A 34 -1.34 -10.85 -11.01
C ALA A 34 -1.80 -11.29 -12.42
N GLU A 35 -2.36 -10.37 -13.21
CA GLU A 35 -2.72 -10.63 -14.62
C GLU A 35 -1.51 -11.01 -15.46
N ALA A 36 -0.37 -10.31 -15.29
CA ALA A 36 0.87 -10.63 -15.98
C ALA A 36 1.44 -12.02 -15.60
N LEU A 37 1.03 -12.56 -14.44
CA LEU A 37 1.33 -13.92 -13.99
C LEU A 37 0.23 -14.92 -14.36
N ASN A 38 -0.71 -14.55 -15.24
CA ASN A 38 -1.86 -15.35 -15.66
C ASN A 38 -2.79 -15.80 -14.51
N ILE A 39 -2.89 -14.99 -13.45
CA ILE A 39 -3.87 -15.17 -12.38
C ILE A 39 -5.18 -14.50 -12.80
N ARG A 40 -6.33 -15.19 -12.65
CA ARG A 40 -7.63 -14.56 -12.84
C ARG A 40 -7.85 -13.50 -11.76
N VAL A 41 -8.12 -12.25 -12.19
CA VAL A 41 -8.32 -11.13 -11.27
C VAL A 41 -9.72 -10.56 -11.45
N LEU A 42 -10.38 -10.28 -10.33
CA LEU A 42 -11.59 -9.47 -10.24
C LEU A 42 -11.23 -8.21 -9.44
N THR A 43 -11.62 -7.06 -9.95
CA THR A 43 -11.40 -5.77 -9.28
C THR A 43 -12.71 -5.06 -9.05
N THR A 44 -12.78 -4.25 -7.98
CA THR A 44 -13.96 -3.42 -7.75
C THR A 44 -13.61 -1.94 -7.65
N SER A 45 -14.53 -1.10 -8.12
CA SER A 45 -14.43 0.36 -8.03
C SER A 45 -15.81 0.97 -7.72
N ARG A 46 -15.83 2.16 -7.10
CA ARG A 46 -17.07 2.93 -6.91
C ARG A 46 -17.64 3.43 -8.24
N ASN A 47 -16.76 3.89 -9.09
CA ASN A 47 -17.07 4.39 -10.42
C ASN A 47 -16.17 3.65 -11.43
N PRO A 48 -16.53 2.44 -11.83
CA PRO A 48 -15.77 1.70 -12.83
C PRO A 48 -15.79 2.47 -14.15
N ASP A 49 -14.64 2.53 -14.81
CA ASP A 49 -14.57 2.96 -16.19
C ASP A 49 -15.44 2.01 -17.03
N PRO A 50 -16.32 2.51 -17.91
CA PRO A 50 -17.15 1.66 -18.79
C PRO A 50 -16.36 0.65 -19.62
N GLU A 51 -15.10 0.95 -19.95
CA GLU A 51 -14.20 0.05 -20.67
C GLU A 51 -13.44 -0.92 -19.75
N SER A 52 -13.49 -0.71 -18.42
CA SER A 52 -12.86 -1.60 -17.45
C SER A 52 -13.74 -2.81 -17.16
N ARG A 53 -13.11 -3.90 -16.69
CA ARG A 53 -13.80 -5.09 -16.17
C ARG A 53 -14.07 -4.99 -14.66
N ASP A 54 -13.96 -3.80 -14.08
CA ASP A 54 -14.20 -3.61 -12.65
C ASP A 54 -15.65 -3.84 -12.31
N LEU A 55 -15.90 -4.63 -11.27
CA LEU A 55 -17.21 -4.74 -10.65
C LEU A 55 -17.51 -3.46 -9.85
N ARG A 56 -18.79 -3.09 -9.81
CA ARG A 56 -19.18 -1.91 -9.01
C ARG A 56 -19.28 -2.26 -7.53
N PHE A 57 -18.62 -1.47 -6.70
CA PHE A 57 -18.73 -1.55 -5.25
C PHE A 57 -18.89 -0.15 -4.66
N ASP A 58 -20.12 0.22 -4.35
CA ASP A 58 -20.49 1.51 -3.74
C ASP A 58 -21.51 1.28 -2.62
N THR A 59 -21.04 1.27 -1.39
CA THR A 59 -21.91 1.03 -0.22
C THR A 59 -22.90 2.16 0.05
N ALA A 60 -22.61 3.38 -0.43
CA ALA A 60 -23.54 4.51 -0.28
C ALA A 60 -24.77 4.38 -1.21
N GLN A 61 -24.61 3.71 -2.34
CA GLN A 61 -25.69 3.44 -3.30
C GLN A 61 -26.23 2.01 -3.21
N ASN A 62 -25.74 1.22 -2.25
CA ASN A 62 -26.07 -0.21 -2.11
C ASN A 62 -25.78 -1.04 -3.38
N LEU A 63 -24.74 -0.65 -4.11
CA LEU A 63 -24.27 -1.36 -5.29
C LEU A 63 -23.09 -2.24 -4.87
N ILE A 64 -23.32 -3.54 -4.79
CA ILE A 64 -22.35 -4.53 -4.35
C ILE A 64 -22.27 -5.67 -5.36
N PRO A 65 -21.10 -6.34 -5.49
CA PRO A 65 -21.00 -7.54 -6.31
C PRO A 65 -21.98 -8.63 -5.85
N THR A 66 -22.55 -9.33 -6.81
CA THR A 66 -23.44 -10.46 -6.58
C THR A 66 -22.66 -11.73 -6.22
N ASP A 67 -23.34 -12.72 -5.64
CA ASP A 67 -22.75 -14.04 -5.34
C ASP A 67 -22.17 -14.70 -6.60
N ALA A 68 -22.87 -14.59 -7.74
CA ALA A 68 -22.43 -15.15 -9.01
C ALA A 68 -21.15 -14.46 -9.56
N GLU A 69 -20.99 -13.15 -9.33
CA GLU A 69 -19.79 -12.41 -9.73
C GLU A 69 -18.58 -12.76 -8.86
N LEU A 70 -18.80 -13.11 -7.59
CA LEU A 70 -17.76 -13.51 -6.65
C LEU A 70 -17.49 -15.03 -6.65
N ASP A 71 -18.22 -15.81 -7.41
CA ASP A 71 -18.07 -17.27 -7.44
C ASP A 71 -16.64 -17.68 -7.83
N GLY A 72 -16.09 -18.65 -7.12
CA GLY A 72 -14.76 -19.20 -7.32
C GLY A 72 -13.63 -18.29 -6.85
N VAL A 73 -13.89 -17.18 -6.14
CA VAL A 73 -12.86 -16.35 -5.51
C VAL A 73 -12.19 -17.14 -4.37
N THR A 74 -10.86 -17.27 -4.46
CA THR A 74 -10.02 -18.01 -3.51
C THR A 74 -9.08 -17.13 -2.71
N HIS A 75 -8.77 -15.94 -3.22
CA HIS A 75 -7.91 -14.94 -2.58
C HIS A 75 -8.58 -13.58 -2.64
N LEU A 76 -8.51 -12.85 -1.56
CA LEU A 76 -9.14 -11.53 -1.41
C LEU A 76 -8.13 -10.51 -0.91
N LEU A 77 -8.14 -9.30 -1.49
CA LEU A 77 -7.47 -8.14 -0.90
C LEU A 77 -8.45 -7.01 -0.74
N SER A 78 -8.64 -6.52 0.49
CA SER A 78 -9.35 -5.26 0.72
C SER A 78 -8.36 -4.10 0.87
N THR A 79 -8.50 -3.09 0.01
CA THR A 79 -7.77 -1.82 0.07
C THR A 79 -8.65 -0.66 0.50
N ILE A 80 -9.93 -0.95 0.82
CA ILE A 80 -10.94 0.06 1.12
C ILE A 80 -10.70 0.61 2.54
N PRO A 81 -10.68 1.94 2.72
CA PRO A 81 -10.51 2.54 4.03
C PRO A 81 -11.78 2.40 4.90
N PRO A 82 -11.65 2.51 6.23
CA PRO A 82 -12.78 2.57 7.14
C PRO A 82 -13.83 3.61 6.73
N GLY A 83 -15.09 3.28 6.97
CA GLY A 83 -16.20 4.22 6.87
C GLY A 83 -16.09 5.38 7.87
N ARG A 84 -16.92 6.43 7.69
CA ARG A 84 -17.02 7.52 8.66
C ARG A 84 -17.63 7.06 9.98
N ASP A 85 -18.43 6.02 9.94
CA ASP A 85 -19.10 5.33 11.04
C ASP A 85 -18.22 4.35 11.82
N GLN A 86 -16.91 4.35 11.54
CA GLN A 86 -15.87 3.52 12.16
C GLN A 86 -15.94 2.01 11.83
N ASN A 87 -16.90 1.57 11.02
CA ASN A 87 -17.03 0.17 10.61
C ASN A 87 -16.30 -0.09 9.29
N ASP A 88 -15.91 -1.35 9.07
CA ASP A 88 -15.39 -1.76 7.78
C ASP A 88 -16.53 -1.90 6.76
N PRO A 89 -16.53 -1.13 5.66
CA PRO A 89 -17.62 -1.14 4.69
C PRO A 89 -17.73 -2.48 3.94
N VAL A 90 -16.63 -3.22 3.78
CA VAL A 90 -16.61 -4.52 3.11
C VAL A 90 -17.27 -5.58 4.00
N LEU A 91 -16.80 -5.72 5.23
CA LEU A 91 -17.33 -6.73 6.16
C LEU A 91 -18.81 -6.50 6.47
N ARG A 92 -19.22 -5.24 6.59
CA ARG A 92 -20.63 -4.88 6.82
C ARG A 92 -21.54 -5.31 5.66
N THR A 93 -21.07 -5.15 4.41
CA THR A 93 -21.92 -5.39 3.23
C THR A 93 -21.74 -6.77 2.61
N LEU A 94 -20.51 -7.25 2.54
CA LEU A 94 -20.16 -8.52 1.88
C LEU A 94 -19.78 -9.63 2.87
N GLY A 95 -19.68 -9.36 4.17
CA GLY A 95 -19.23 -10.33 5.16
C GLY A 95 -19.94 -11.69 5.12
N PRO A 96 -21.28 -11.74 5.01
CA PRO A 96 -22.00 -13.02 4.85
C PRO A 96 -21.59 -13.77 3.58
N GLN A 97 -21.48 -13.09 2.43
CA GLN A 97 -21.09 -13.67 1.15
C GLN A 97 -19.65 -14.16 1.18
N LEU A 98 -18.72 -13.36 1.72
CA LEU A 98 -17.29 -13.71 1.83
C LEU A 98 -17.07 -14.99 2.62
N ARG A 99 -17.88 -15.26 3.66
CA ARG A 99 -17.79 -16.50 4.44
C ARG A 99 -18.25 -17.74 3.71
N GLN A 100 -18.95 -17.60 2.61
CA GLN A 100 -19.38 -18.73 1.75
C GLN A 100 -18.35 -19.05 0.66
N LEU A 101 -17.39 -18.14 0.41
CA LEU A 101 -16.36 -18.34 -0.61
C LEU A 101 -15.28 -19.32 -0.13
N PRO A 102 -14.64 -20.06 -1.03
CA PRO A 102 -13.54 -20.97 -0.70
C PRO A 102 -12.23 -20.20 -0.49
N LEU A 103 -12.26 -19.18 0.36
CA LEU A 103 -11.12 -18.31 0.60
C LEU A 103 -9.97 -19.08 1.28
N ARG A 104 -8.80 -18.97 0.68
CA ARG A 104 -7.52 -19.48 1.19
C ARG A 104 -6.66 -18.39 1.82
N TRP A 105 -6.94 -17.12 1.47
CA TRP A 105 -6.27 -15.95 2.00
C TRP A 105 -7.14 -14.70 1.84
N ALA A 106 -7.13 -13.83 2.85
CA ALA A 106 -7.78 -12.53 2.83
C ALA A 106 -6.84 -11.47 3.42
N GLY A 107 -6.34 -10.56 2.58
CA GLY A 107 -5.51 -9.44 3.00
C GLY A 107 -6.33 -8.19 3.30
N TYR A 108 -5.99 -7.46 4.36
CA TYR A 108 -6.53 -6.13 4.65
C TYR A 108 -5.41 -5.10 4.70
N LEU A 109 -5.42 -4.11 3.80
CA LEU A 109 -4.41 -3.04 3.80
C LEU A 109 -4.72 -2.05 4.92
N SER A 110 -3.93 -2.12 5.97
CA SER A 110 -3.98 -1.23 7.13
C SER A 110 -2.88 -0.17 7.07
N THR A 111 -2.55 0.43 8.19
CA THR A 111 -1.53 1.49 8.31
C THR A 111 -0.64 1.27 9.51
N THR A 112 0.66 1.60 9.38
CA THR A 112 1.57 1.68 10.53
C THR A 112 1.21 2.82 11.49
N GLY A 113 0.28 3.71 11.11
CA GLY A 113 -0.29 4.74 12.00
C GLY A 113 -0.98 4.17 13.25
N VAL A 114 -1.35 2.89 13.24
CA VAL A 114 -1.94 2.23 14.42
C VAL A 114 -0.98 2.13 15.60
N TYR A 115 0.34 2.19 15.37
CA TYR A 115 1.33 2.20 16.44
C TYR A 115 1.39 3.54 17.20
N GLY A 116 0.89 4.63 16.61
CA GLY A 116 0.94 5.97 17.21
C GLY A 116 2.33 6.59 17.17
N ASP A 117 2.59 7.52 18.08
CA ASP A 117 3.89 8.13 18.26
C ASP A 117 4.74 7.28 19.23
N THR A 118 5.96 6.95 18.81
CA THR A 118 6.92 6.20 19.62
C THR A 118 8.20 7.01 19.85
N GLU A 119 8.14 8.33 19.62
CA GLU A 119 9.29 9.24 19.73
C GLU A 119 10.48 8.79 18.86
N GLY A 120 10.19 8.08 17.77
CA GLY A 120 11.18 7.54 16.84
C GLY A 120 11.79 6.19 17.25
N ALA A 121 11.27 5.53 18.27
CA ALA A 121 11.65 4.16 18.57
C ALA A 121 11.20 3.17 17.47
N TRP A 122 11.88 2.03 17.40
CA TRP A 122 11.50 0.93 16.54
C TRP A 122 10.28 0.19 17.12
N VAL A 123 9.36 -0.17 16.23
CA VAL A 123 8.21 -1.03 16.51
C VAL A 123 8.15 -2.20 15.54
N SER A 124 7.62 -3.30 16.02
CA SER A 124 7.36 -4.54 15.27
C SER A 124 5.89 -4.96 15.40
N GLU A 125 5.52 -6.07 14.81
CA GLU A 125 4.18 -6.63 14.93
C GLU A 125 3.84 -7.11 16.36
N ALA A 126 4.85 -7.35 17.18
CA ALA A 126 4.68 -7.72 18.59
C ALA A 126 4.32 -6.54 19.51
N ASP A 127 4.57 -5.30 19.03
CA ASP A 127 4.28 -4.10 19.82
C ASP A 127 2.79 -3.76 19.78
N PRO A 128 2.18 -3.39 20.92
CA PRO A 128 0.76 -3.08 20.99
C PRO A 128 0.44 -1.80 20.22
N PRO A 129 -0.65 -1.77 19.42
CA PRO A 129 -1.13 -0.55 18.78
C PRO A 129 -1.57 0.50 19.81
N GLN A 130 -1.13 1.77 19.59
CA GLN A 130 -1.49 2.92 20.43
C GLN A 130 -1.79 4.16 19.53
N PRO A 131 -2.83 4.12 18.68
CA PRO A 131 -3.06 5.14 17.67
C PRO A 131 -3.42 6.50 18.29
N GLY A 132 -2.63 7.53 17.98
CA GLY A 132 -2.86 8.92 18.39
C GLY A 132 -3.91 9.65 17.55
N GLN A 133 -4.09 9.27 16.28
CA GLN A 133 -4.95 9.92 15.30
C GLN A 133 -6.28 9.18 15.12
N ASP A 134 -7.40 9.91 14.95
CA ASP A 134 -8.74 9.31 14.73
C ASP A 134 -8.78 8.37 13.53
N ARG A 135 -8.11 8.74 12.44
CA ARG A 135 -8.01 7.88 11.25
C ARG A 135 -7.32 6.54 11.56
N SER A 136 -6.31 6.56 12.43
CA SER A 136 -5.58 5.36 12.84
C SER A 136 -6.39 4.54 13.84
N ARG A 137 -7.13 5.19 14.75
CA ARG A 137 -8.08 4.50 15.66
C ARG A 137 -9.14 3.74 14.89
N ARG A 138 -9.77 4.41 13.89
CA ARG A 138 -10.77 3.73 13.02
C ARG A 138 -10.15 2.55 12.25
N ARG A 139 -8.90 2.70 11.78
CA ARG A 139 -8.21 1.62 11.09
C ARG A 139 -7.96 0.43 12.02
N LEU A 140 -7.57 0.68 13.27
CA LEU A 140 -7.39 -0.38 14.27
C LEU A 140 -8.69 -1.13 14.59
N VAL A 141 -9.82 -0.42 14.68
CA VAL A 141 -11.14 -1.06 14.85
C VAL A 141 -11.41 -2.02 13.69
N CYS A 142 -11.20 -1.57 12.44
CA CYS A 142 -11.37 -2.46 11.27
C CYS A 142 -10.36 -3.62 11.25
N GLU A 143 -9.11 -3.46 11.70
CA GLU A 143 -8.19 -4.60 11.88
C GLU A 143 -8.82 -5.68 12.78
N GLN A 144 -9.41 -5.27 13.91
CA GLN A 144 -10.05 -6.21 14.82
C GLN A 144 -11.30 -6.86 14.20
N GLU A 145 -12.12 -6.10 13.48
CA GLU A 145 -13.28 -6.66 12.76
C GLU A 145 -12.84 -7.72 11.75
N TRP A 146 -11.79 -7.45 10.96
CA TRP A 146 -11.24 -8.40 10.00
C TRP A 146 -10.69 -9.65 10.68
N LEU A 147 -9.87 -9.52 11.73
CA LEU A 147 -9.32 -10.65 12.49
C LEU A 147 -10.40 -11.53 13.13
N ASN A 148 -11.52 -10.93 13.55
CA ASN A 148 -12.64 -11.63 14.16
C ASN A 148 -13.70 -12.11 13.15
N SER A 149 -13.49 -11.91 11.84
CA SER A 149 -14.49 -12.21 10.81
C SER A 149 -14.72 -13.70 10.52
N GLY A 150 -13.82 -14.56 10.98
CA GLY A 150 -13.79 -16.00 10.67
C GLY A 150 -13.16 -16.31 9.28
N LEU A 151 -12.64 -15.30 8.57
CA LEU A 151 -11.93 -15.46 7.30
C LEU A 151 -10.42 -15.70 7.55
N PRO A 152 -9.67 -16.28 6.60
CA PRO A 152 -8.22 -16.47 6.71
C PRO A 152 -7.46 -15.15 6.51
N VAL A 153 -7.52 -14.26 7.49
CA VAL A 153 -7.09 -12.85 7.39
C VAL A 153 -5.63 -12.65 7.74
N GLN A 154 -4.95 -11.82 6.93
CA GLN A 154 -3.70 -11.16 7.28
C GLN A 154 -3.86 -9.65 7.20
N ILE A 155 -3.52 -8.95 8.26
CA ILE A 155 -3.45 -7.48 8.30
C ILE A 155 -2.09 -7.04 7.79
N LEU A 156 -2.09 -6.17 6.77
CA LEU A 156 -0.88 -5.63 6.17
C LEU A 156 -0.75 -4.16 6.56
N ARG A 157 0.14 -3.82 7.49
CA ARG A 157 0.35 -2.46 7.98
C ARG A 157 1.33 -1.73 7.09
N LEU A 158 0.84 -0.73 6.36
CA LEU A 158 1.59 0.05 5.38
C LEU A 158 1.95 1.43 5.93
N PRO A 159 3.18 1.91 5.71
CA PRO A 159 3.57 3.30 5.97
C PRO A 159 3.20 4.21 4.79
N GLY A 160 4.00 5.26 4.54
CA GLY A 160 3.84 6.13 3.38
C GLY A 160 4.06 5.38 2.07
N ILE A 161 3.00 5.26 1.27
CA ILE A 161 3.05 4.56 -0.03
C ILE A 161 3.51 5.52 -1.12
N TYR A 162 4.48 5.10 -1.94
CA TYR A 162 4.94 5.83 -3.12
C TYR A 162 5.15 4.89 -4.31
N GLY A 163 5.33 5.48 -5.49
CA GLY A 163 5.57 4.77 -6.75
C GLY A 163 5.40 5.70 -7.94
N PRO A 164 5.46 5.19 -9.19
CA PRO A 164 5.25 5.99 -10.39
C PRO A 164 3.94 6.76 -10.34
N GLY A 165 3.99 8.07 -10.63
CA GLY A 165 2.86 9.00 -10.55
C GLY A 165 2.45 9.39 -9.12
N ARG A 166 3.09 8.84 -8.09
CA ARG A 166 2.87 9.16 -6.67
C ARG A 166 4.19 9.23 -5.93
N SER A 167 5.03 10.17 -6.30
CA SER A 167 6.36 10.39 -5.73
C SER A 167 6.65 11.90 -5.64
N PRO A 168 7.71 12.34 -4.95
CA PRO A 168 8.10 13.74 -4.93
C PRO A 168 8.58 14.29 -6.28
N LEU A 169 8.87 13.44 -7.28
CA LEU A 169 9.39 13.87 -8.59
C LEU A 169 8.49 14.90 -9.28
N ALA A 170 7.17 14.70 -9.25
CA ALA A 170 6.23 15.65 -9.86
C ALA A 170 6.27 17.03 -9.20
N ALA A 171 6.35 17.07 -7.86
CA ALA A 171 6.42 18.33 -7.12
C ALA A 171 7.78 19.04 -7.31
N VAL A 172 8.88 18.29 -7.50
CA VAL A 172 10.19 18.84 -7.87
C VAL A 172 10.11 19.46 -9.25
N LYS A 173 9.63 18.72 -10.27
CA LYS A 173 9.46 19.22 -11.65
C LYS A 173 8.60 20.50 -11.71
N ALA A 174 7.57 20.58 -10.88
CA ALA A 174 6.67 21.73 -10.81
C ALA A 174 7.23 22.89 -9.97
N GLY A 175 8.39 22.76 -9.30
CA GLY A 175 8.95 23.77 -8.42
C GLY A 175 8.07 24.09 -7.19
N THR A 176 7.15 23.19 -6.81
CA THR A 176 6.19 23.40 -5.72
C THR A 176 6.63 22.78 -4.39
N LEU A 177 7.72 22.03 -4.41
CA LEU A 177 8.22 21.34 -3.23
C LEU A 177 8.82 22.34 -2.22
N LYS A 178 8.44 22.18 -0.96
CA LYS A 178 8.97 23.00 0.17
C LYS A 178 9.57 22.05 1.20
N PRO A 179 10.90 21.79 1.15
CA PRO A 179 11.54 20.88 2.08
C PRO A 179 11.41 21.38 3.52
N VAL A 180 11.10 20.46 4.45
CA VAL A 180 10.98 20.74 5.87
C VAL A 180 11.83 19.76 6.65
N HIS A 181 12.60 20.27 7.61
CA HIS A 181 13.37 19.50 8.56
C HIS A 181 12.75 19.62 9.96
N LYS A 182 12.51 18.48 10.61
CA LYS A 182 12.20 18.38 12.04
C LYS A 182 13.22 17.44 12.66
N GLN A 183 13.87 17.91 13.72
CA GLN A 183 14.93 17.14 14.38
C GLN A 183 14.43 15.73 14.78
N HIS A 184 15.22 14.70 14.52
CA HIS A 184 14.96 13.29 14.81
C HIS A 184 13.73 12.68 14.10
N GLN A 185 12.96 13.46 13.33
CA GLN A 185 11.78 12.96 12.62
C GLN A 185 12.18 12.10 11.42
N VAL A 186 11.61 10.89 11.35
CA VAL A 186 11.73 10.00 10.21
C VAL A 186 10.36 9.56 9.72
N PHE A 187 10.30 9.09 8.48
CA PHE A 187 9.13 8.50 7.87
C PHE A 187 9.51 7.15 7.26
N CYS A 188 8.79 6.11 7.65
CA CYS A 188 8.84 4.84 6.95
C CYS A 188 8.06 4.92 5.64
N ARG A 189 8.46 4.13 4.65
CA ARG A 189 7.86 4.12 3.31
C ARG A 189 7.77 2.71 2.76
N VAL A 190 6.99 2.56 1.71
CA VAL A 190 6.96 1.33 0.91
C VAL A 190 6.66 1.68 -0.54
N HIS A 191 7.39 1.09 -1.47
CA HIS A 191 7.10 1.22 -2.89
C HIS A 191 5.88 0.36 -3.26
N VAL A 192 5.05 0.83 -4.18
CA VAL A 192 3.82 0.12 -4.58
C VAL A 192 4.09 -1.25 -5.19
N ASP A 193 5.26 -1.45 -5.81
CA ASP A 193 5.70 -2.75 -6.34
C ASP A 193 5.94 -3.77 -5.23
N ASP A 194 6.54 -3.31 -4.13
CA ASP A 194 6.74 -4.15 -2.96
C ASP A 194 5.42 -4.52 -2.28
N ILE A 195 4.42 -3.63 -2.28
CA ILE A 195 3.09 -3.98 -1.78
C ILE A 195 2.49 -5.11 -2.64
N ALA A 196 2.53 -4.98 -3.96
CA ALA A 196 1.98 -5.97 -4.88
C ALA A 196 2.69 -7.33 -4.79
N ALA A 197 4.04 -7.31 -4.84
CA ALA A 197 4.84 -8.53 -4.77
C ALA A 197 4.77 -9.20 -3.39
N ALA A 198 4.77 -8.43 -2.29
CA ALA A 198 4.62 -8.96 -0.94
C ALA A 198 3.24 -9.59 -0.72
N CYS A 199 2.15 -9.04 -1.28
CA CYS A 199 0.84 -9.70 -1.22
C CYS A 199 0.88 -11.10 -1.84
N LEU A 200 1.45 -11.26 -3.05
CA LEU A 200 1.60 -12.58 -3.68
C LEU A 200 2.50 -13.50 -2.87
N HIS A 201 3.61 -12.99 -2.34
CA HIS A 201 4.51 -13.76 -1.46
C HIS A 201 3.78 -14.26 -0.22
N LEU A 202 3.00 -13.41 0.46
CA LEU A 202 2.22 -13.77 1.64
C LEU A 202 1.11 -14.80 1.35
N MET A 203 0.49 -14.76 0.18
CA MET A 203 -0.43 -15.81 -0.27
C MET A 203 0.27 -17.16 -0.36
N HIS A 204 1.52 -17.20 -0.87
CA HIS A 204 2.34 -18.42 -0.89
C HIS A 204 2.78 -18.88 0.49
N CYS A 205 3.20 -17.96 1.37
CA CYS A 205 3.55 -18.27 2.76
C CYS A 205 2.35 -18.87 3.49
N SER A 206 1.16 -18.28 3.33
CA SER A 206 -0.08 -18.78 3.91
C SER A 206 -0.41 -20.21 3.44
N ALA A 207 -0.27 -20.48 2.14
CA ALA A 207 -0.46 -21.82 1.58
C ALA A 207 0.57 -22.84 2.12
N ALA A 208 1.74 -22.38 2.56
CA ALA A 208 2.77 -23.19 3.22
C ALA A 208 2.62 -23.29 4.75
N GLY A 209 1.51 -22.80 5.31
CA GLY A 209 1.24 -22.81 6.75
C GLY A 209 1.89 -21.66 7.53
N GLN A 210 2.52 -20.72 6.87
CA GLN A 210 3.10 -19.51 7.49
C GLN A 210 2.13 -18.33 7.36
N HIS A 211 1.27 -18.16 8.34
CA HIS A 211 0.17 -17.20 8.31
C HIS A 211 0.13 -16.31 9.56
N PRO A 212 1.14 -15.45 9.80
CA PRO A 212 1.06 -14.50 10.91
C PRO A 212 -0.12 -13.54 10.70
N PRO A 213 -0.88 -13.19 11.75
CA PRO A 213 -2.10 -12.40 11.62
C PRO A 213 -1.84 -10.95 11.18
N VAL A 214 -0.67 -10.42 11.48
CA VAL A 214 -0.27 -9.04 11.16
C VAL A 214 1.13 -9.06 10.55
N VAL A 215 1.37 -8.24 9.51
CA VAL A 215 2.68 -8.08 8.86
C VAL A 215 2.91 -6.61 8.52
N ASN A 216 4.05 -6.06 8.90
CA ASN A 216 4.49 -4.74 8.49
C ASN A 216 5.14 -4.80 7.08
N LEU A 217 4.64 -3.99 6.16
CA LEU A 217 5.20 -3.84 4.82
C LEU A 217 5.86 -2.47 4.69
N CYS A 218 7.14 -2.38 4.96
CA CYS A 218 7.94 -1.16 4.78
C CYS A 218 9.31 -1.49 4.21
N ASP A 219 9.97 -0.49 3.60
CA ASP A 219 11.35 -0.61 3.17
C ASP A 219 12.32 -0.63 4.36
N HIS A 220 13.62 -0.79 4.09
CA HIS A 220 14.65 -0.92 5.13
C HIS A 220 15.12 0.43 5.69
N GLU A 221 14.70 1.58 5.09
CA GLU A 221 15.31 2.87 5.39
C GLU A 221 14.27 3.92 5.86
N PRO A 222 13.90 3.97 7.15
CA PRO A 222 13.22 5.13 7.69
C PRO A 222 14.08 6.38 7.51
N ALA A 223 13.59 7.40 6.82
CA ALA A 223 14.38 8.59 6.50
C ALA A 223 13.58 9.89 6.65
N PRO A 224 14.26 11.02 6.97
CA PRO A 224 13.61 12.33 6.96
C PRO A 224 13.03 12.67 5.59
N SER A 225 11.93 13.44 5.57
CA SER A 225 11.22 13.76 4.32
C SER A 225 12.11 14.57 3.36
N HIS A 226 12.83 15.57 3.87
CA HIS A 226 13.71 16.41 3.06
C HIS A 226 14.86 15.64 2.40
N VAL A 227 15.33 14.54 3.01
CA VAL A 227 16.39 13.68 2.42
C VAL A 227 15.88 12.98 1.17
N MET A 228 14.66 12.40 1.21
CA MET A 228 14.02 11.81 0.02
C MET A 228 13.75 12.87 -1.06
N GLN A 229 13.33 14.06 -0.64
CA GLN A 229 13.03 15.17 -1.56
C GLN A 229 14.30 15.68 -2.26
N ARG A 230 15.40 15.80 -1.54
CA ARG A 230 16.70 16.17 -2.11
C ARG A 230 17.15 15.13 -3.12
N HIS A 231 17.09 13.84 -2.78
CA HIS A 231 17.43 12.79 -3.72
C HIS A 231 16.56 12.80 -4.99
N ALA A 232 15.27 13.15 -4.87
CA ALA A 232 14.40 13.31 -6.03
C ALA A 232 14.82 14.49 -6.93
N ALA A 233 15.31 15.58 -6.32
CA ALA A 233 15.85 16.74 -7.05
C ALA A 233 17.18 16.40 -7.74
N ASP A 234 18.08 15.70 -7.05
CA ASP A 234 19.36 15.22 -7.60
C ASP A 234 19.13 14.33 -8.85
N LEU A 235 18.13 13.44 -8.80
CA LEU A 235 17.76 12.59 -9.95
C LEU A 235 17.23 13.37 -11.18
N LEU A 236 16.70 14.57 -10.94
CA LEU A 236 16.14 15.44 -11.97
C LEU A 236 17.09 16.57 -12.38
N ASP A 237 18.27 16.64 -11.76
CA ASP A 237 19.22 17.76 -11.92
C ASP A 237 18.53 19.12 -11.68
N CYS A 238 17.76 19.20 -10.59
CA CYS A 238 16.98 20.38 -10.22
C CYS A 238 17.41 20.90 -8.85
N ASP A 239 17.47 22.22 -8.70
CA ASP A 239 17.65 22.86 -7.41
C ASP A 239 16.39 22.80 -6.56
N LEU A 240 16.55 22.66 -5.25
CA LEU A 240 15.49 22.82 -4.27
C LEU A 240 15.63 24.12 -3.50
N PRO A 241 14.51 24.72 -3.09
CA PRO A 241 14.56 25.82 -2.15
C PRO A 241 15.20 25.37 -0.82
N GLU A 242 15.66 26.36 -0.05
CA GLU A 242 16.25 26.10 1.27
C GLU A 242 15.30 25.30 2.16
N THR A 243 15.86 24.35 2.91
CA THR A 243 15.10 23.51 3.84
C THR A 243 14.71 24.32 5.06
N ARG A 244 13.42 24.51 5.29
CA ARG A 244 12.87 25.25 6.44
C ARG A 244 12.83 24.37 7.69
N ASN A 245 12.99 24.96 8.86
CA ASN A 245 12.70 24.28 10.12
C ASN A 245 11.20 24.05 10.29
N TYR A 246 10.85 22.94 10.96
CA TYR A 246 9.45 22.58 11.19
C TYR A 246 8.67 23.68 11.94
N THR A 247 9.28 24.27 12.98
CA THR A 247 8.68 25.34 13.78
C THR A 247 8.28 26.57 12.96
N GLU A 248 9.03 26.87 11.90
CA GLU A 248 8.73 27.96 10.97
C GLU A 248 7.71 27.56 9.92
N ALA A 249 7.75 26.30 9.49
CA ALA A 249 6.89 25.80 8.42
C ALA A 249 5.51 25.39 8.92
N GLU A 250 5.34 25.04 10.19
CA GLU A 250 4.11 24.49 10.77
C GLU A 250 2.91 25.45 10.61
N ALA A 251 3.14 26.76 10.73
CA ALA A 251 2.10 27.77 10.61
C ALA A 251 1.44 27.74 9.21
N ASP A 252 2.21 27.43 8.17
CA ASP A 252 1.75 27.37 6.78
C ASP A 252 1.14 26.01 6.42
N MET A 253 1.22 25.01 7.30
CA MET A 253 0.74 23.65 7.01
C MET A 253 -0.76 23.51 7.24
N SER A 254 -1.41 22.74 6.37
CA SER A 254 -2.77 22.29 6.63
C SER A 254 -2.84 21.39 7.87
N ALA A 255 -4.02 21.26 8.50
CA ALA A 255 -4.22 20.35 9.63
C ALA A 255 -3.83 18.90 9.28
N MET A 256 -4.11 18.47 8.04
CA MET A 256 -3.72 17.16 7.54
C MET A 256 -2.18 17.03 7.46
N ALA A 257 -1.49 18.01 6.91
CA ALA A 257 -0.03 18.00 6.85
C ALA A 257 0.60 17.94 8.25
N ARG A 258 0.16 18.81 9.19
CA ARG A 258 0.61 18.77 10.59
C ARG A 258 0.43 17.40 11.23
N SER A 259 -0.71 16.73 10.96
CA SER A 259 -0.98 15.40 11.53
C SER A 259 0.03 14.32 11.12
N PHE A 260 0.71 14.45 9.98
CA PHE A 260 1.79 13.53 9.59
C PHE A 260 3.10 13.80 10.35
N TRP A 261 3.31 15.02 10.82
CA TRP A 261 4.49 15.41 11.60
C TRP A 261 4.32 15.21 13.11
N ALA A 262 3.09 14.91 13.56
CA ALA A 262 2.76 14.73 14.97
C ALA A 262 3.24 13.41 15.54
N GLU A 263 3.52 12.41 14.71
CA GLU A 263 3.93 11.08 15.14
C GLU A 263 5.26 10.71 14.49
N ASN A 264 6.16 10.11 15.26
CA ASN A 264 7.48 9.66 14.83
C ASN A 264 7.70 8.21 15.25
N ARG A 265 7.98 7.33 14.30
CA ARG A 265 8.25 5.91 14.55
C ARG A 265 9.14 5.32 13.47
N ARG A 266 9.89 4.30 13.85
CA ARG A 266 10.56 3.39 12.93
C ARG A 266 9.84 2.04 12.98
N VAL A 267 9.58 1.46 11.83
CA VAL A 267 8.81 0.20 11.71
C VAL A 267 9.72 -0.88 11.18
N SER A 268 9.85 -1.97 11.92
CA SER A 268 10.60 -3.15 11.48
C SER A 268 9.81 -3.92 10.42
N ASN A 269 10.53 -4.44 9.42
CA ASN A 269 10.03 -5.40 8.43
C ASN A 269 10.70 -6.78 8.59
N ASP A 270 11.28 -7.05 9.75
CA ASP A 270 12.02 -8.28 10.02
C ASP A 270 11.16 -9.54 9.88
N LEU A 271 9.90 -9.48 10.30
CA LEU A 271 8.96 -10.58 10.10
C LEU A 271 8.80 -10.90 8.61
N LEU A 272 8.54 -9.88 7.79
CA LEU A 272 8.37 -10.05 6.34
C LEU A 272 9.68 -10.55 5.67
N CYS A 273 10.80 -9.87 5.95
CA CYS A 273 12.03 -10.07 5.19
C CYS A 273 12.91 -11.20 5.73
N LYS A 274 13.04 -11.33 7.08
CA LYS A 274 13.93 -12.34 7.69
C LYS A 274 13.20 -13.63 8.00
N THR A 275 11.96 -13.56 8.51
CA THR A 275 11.21 -14.76 8.92
C THR A 275 10.46 -15.37 7.75
N LEU A 276 9.72 -14.56 6.97
CA LEU A 276 8.94 -15.04 5.83
C LEU A 276 9.76 -15.05 4.52
N GLY A 277 10.98 -14.53 4.52
CA GLY A 277 11.93 -14.65 3.41
C GLY A 277 11.62 -13.76 2.19
N TYR A 278 10.87 -12.67 2.37
CA TYR A 278 10.62 -11.73 1.28
C TYR A 278 11.86 -10.87 1.00
N THR A 279 12.24 -10.76 -0.25
CA THR A 279 13.32 -9.87 -0.69
C THR A 279 12.71 -8.62 -1.33
N MET A 280 12.95 -7.46 -0.73
CA MET A 280 12.43 -6.18 -1.22
C MET A 280 12.87 -5.94 -2.68
N VAL A 281 11.93 -5.49 -3.50
CA VAL A 281 12.20 -5.01 -4.87
C VAL A 281 12.90 -3.65 -4.81
N HIS A 282 12.41 -2.80 -3.93
CA HIS A 282 12.96 -1.46 -3.65
C HIS A 282 13.31 -1.36 -2.17
N PRO A 283 14.53 -1.77 -1.76
CA PRO A 283 14.93 -1.84 -0.36
C PRO A 283 15.02 -0.48 0.34
N ASN A 284 15.00 0.61 -0.42
CA ASN A 284 14.98 1.98 0.08
C ASN A 284 14.39 2.95 -0.96
N PHE A 285 14.12 4.18 -0.52
CA PHE A 285 13.53 5.19 -1.39
C PHE A 285 14.43 5.60 -2.58
N ARG A 286 15.75 5.38 -2.51
CA ARG A 286 16.66 5.74 -3.62
C ARG A 286 16.42 4.84 -4.82
N SER A 287 16.40 3.54 -4.61
CA SER A 287 16.09 2.57 -5.67
C SER A 287 14.66 2.75 -6.18
N GLY A 288 13.70 3.03 -5.28
CA GLY A 288 12.31 3.26 -5.65
C GLY A 288 12.10 4.54 -6.47
N LEU A 289 12.77 5.65 -6.13
CA LEU A 289 12.69 6.90 -6.91
C LEU A 289 13.37 6.79 -8.27
N ALA A 290 14.49 6.07 -8.37
CA ALA A 290 15.10 5.77 -9.66
C ALA A 290 14.13 5.02 -10.57
N HIS A 291 13.44 3.99 -10.05
CA HIS A 291 12.39 3.28 -10.78
C HIS A 291 11.19 4.18 -11.14
N CYS A 292 10.74 5.06 -10.22
CA CYS A 292 9.67 6.01 -10.52
C CYS A 292 10.03 6.90 -11.72
N LEU A 293 11.26 7.42 -11.74
CA LEU A 293 11.73 8.29 -12.83
C LEU A 293 11.79 7.54 -14.16
N GLU A 294 12.32 6.32 -14.17
CA GLU A 294 12.37 5.47 -15.36
C GLU A 294 10.96 5.17 -15.91
N ALA A 295 10.06 4.73 -15.04
CA ALA A 295 8.67 4.43 -15.41
C ALA A 295 7.93 5.66 -15.97
N GLU A 296 8.13 6.84 -15.37
CA GLU A 296 7.53 8.09 -15.85
C GLU A 296 8.10 8.53 -17.21
N ARG A 297 9.41 8.31 -17.46
CA ARG A 297 10.02 8.56 -18.78
C ARG A 297 9.43 7.67 -19.87
N LEU A 298 9.22 6.39 -19.57
CA LEU A 298 8.61 5.45 -20.52
C LEU A 298 7.15 5.78 -20.84
N MET A 299 6.38 6.27 -19.87
CA MET A 299 4.99 6.72 -20.05
C MET A 299 4.91 8.04 -20.84
N GLY A 300 5.89 8.94 -20.69
CA GLY A 300 5.95 10.23 -21.36
C GLY A 300 6.45 10.18 -22.83
N ASN A 301 7.01 9.04 -23.29
CA ASN A 301 7.50 8.82 -24.65
C ASN A 301 6.77 7.64 -25.33
N PRO A 302 5.55 7.82 -25.84
CA PRO A 302 4.80 6.71 -26.47
C PRO A 302 5.34 6.25 -27.83
N THR A 303 6.42 6.84 -28.36
CA THR A 303 6.87 6.62 -29.75
C THR A 303 8.02 5.63 -29.94
N GLN A 304 8.50 4.93 -28.91
CA GLN A 304 9.62 3.98 -29.07
C GLN A 304 9.27 2.48 -28.92
N SER A 305 7.99 2.08 -28.80
CA SER A 305 7.62 0.67 -28.67
C SER A 305 7.04 0.01 -29.93
N ALA A 306 7.27 0.61 -31.12
CA ALA A 306 6.77 0.07 -32.39
C ALA A 306 7.88 -0.07 -33.45
N SER A 307 9.04 -0.63 -33.07
CA SER A 307 10.04 -1.12 -34.05
C SER A 307 11.06 -2.05 -33.35
N GLY A 308 10.74 -3.31 -33.37
CA GLY A 308 11.61 -4.39 -32.92
C GLY A 308 10.93 -5.73 -33.14
#